data_d7e6a6005f0bf5780e92508d06334ceb
#
_entry.id   d7e6a6005f0bf5780e92508d06334ceb
#
_cell.length_a   1.000
_cell.length_b   1.000
_cell.length_c   1.000
_cell.angle_alpha   90.00
_cell.angle_beta   90.00
_cell.angle_gamma   90.00
#
_symmetry.space_group_name_H-M   'P 1'
#
loop_
_entity.id
_entity.type
_entity.pdbx_description
1 polymer ?
#
loop_
_entity_poly.entity_id
_entity_poly.type
_entity_poly.pdbx_seq_one_letter_code
_entity_poly.pdbx_strand_id
1 'polypeptide(L)'
;MLHPVTRSCSALPGISGAGGRFLEVVTGFGISTTSADGYVSPDVLARAVEERGFEWLLFDDHSYFPVDTPDSIDAEFRARLPLIRDLPVVLAYAASATERLIVGSGVALLPQRDVLHTAKAWATVATLSGGRTVLGVGVGWNLGEVRNHGIDPAKRGAVLDEQLAALHALWTQEQAEFHGEHVDFGPVVARPRPARPLPVHVGGPSRAAQARALRVGDGWLPYAGTSTPDDVRRACGWFAEQGRADLPVTVSGVPGDHQLAGEYLGAGAERVLFDVHPLNEADTLRALDRLTEVVARLT
;
A
#
# COMPACT_ATOMS: atom_id res chain seq x y z
N MET A 1 43.88 -11.27 21.15
CA MET A 1 44.04 -11.04 19.71
C MET A 1 42.65 -11.10 19.08
N LEU A 2 42.09 -9.94 18.79
CA LEU A 2 40.75 -9.84 18.20
C LEU A 2 40.93 -9.63 16.68
N HIS A 3 40.44 -10.56 15.87
CA HIS A 3 40.42 -10.40 14.43
C HIS A 3 39.28 -9.46 14.02
N PRO A 4 39.48 -8.55 13.08
CA PRO A 4 38.41 -7.72 12.55
C PRO A 4 37.51 -8.54 11.60
N VAL A 5 36.20 -8.58 11.89
CA VAL A 5 35.20 -9.13 11.00
C VAL A 5 34.92 -8.07 9.93
N THR A 6 35.43 -8.28 8.74
CA THR A 6 35.06 -7.51 7.55
C THR A 6 33.64 -7.91 7.14
N ARG A 7 32.68 -7.02 7.34
CA ARG A 7 31.31 -7.19 6.84
C ARG A 7 31.29 -6.98 5.33
N SER A 8 31.14 -8.04 4.57
CA SER A 8 30.76 -7.97 3.18
C SER A 8 29.24 -7.74 3.10
N CYS A 9 28.85 -6.64 2.52
CA CYS A 9 27.46 -6.36 2.17
C CYS A 9 27.12 -7.24 0.96
N SER A 10 26.67 -8.47 1.21
CA SER A 10 26.16 -9.34 0.16
C SER A 10 24.75 -8.87 -0.21
N ALA A 11 24.56 -8.53 -1.49
CA ALA A 11 23.27 -8.25 -2.08
C ALA A 11 22.29 -9.39 -1.76
N LEU A 12 21.10 -9.05 -1.33
CA LEU A 12 20.00 -10.02 -1.16
C LEU A 12 19.76 -10.72 -2.49
N PRO A 13 19.58 -12.05 -2.50
CA PRO A 13 19.28 -12.76 -3.74
C PRO A 13 17.93 -12.29 -4.26
N GLY A 14 17.91 -11.89 -5.54
CA GLY A 14 16.68 -11.56 -6.24
C GLY A 14 15.70 -12.74 -6.15
N ILE A 15 14.46 -12.45 -5.82
CA ILE A 15 13.38 -13.43 -5.75
C ILE A 15 12.98 -13.80 -7.19
N SER A 16 13.76 -14.63 -7.86
CA SER A 16 13.35 -15.37 -9.03
C SER A 16 13.10 -16.81 -8.61
N GLY A 17 11.87 -17.15 -8.29
CA GLY A 17 11.45 -18.45 -7.80
C GLY A 17 10.16 -18.94 -8.46
N ALA A 18 10.32 -19.70 -9.53
CA ALA A 18 9.47 -20.81 -10.01
C ALA A 18 7.94 -20.70 -9.89
N GLY A 19 7.26 -20.50 -11.01
CA GLY A 19 6.08 -21.28 -11.41
C GLY A 19 4.78 -21.12 -10.61
N GLY A 20 4.37 -19.91 -10.23
CA GLY A 20 2.98 -19.60 -9.94
C GLY A 20 2.45 -18.74 -11.10
N ARG A 21 1.33 -19.10 -11.72
CA ARG A 21 0.64 -18.17 -12.60
C ARG A 21 0.41 -16.89 -11.80
N PHE A 22 1.23 -15.87 -12.06
CA PHE A 22 0.84 -14.51 -11.74
C PHE A 22 -0.52 -14.30 -12.40
N LEU A 23 -1.45 -13.66 -11.70
CA LEU A 23 -2.68 -13.15 -12.31
C LEU A 23 -2.25 -12.52 -13.63
N GLU A 24 -2.81 -12.99 -14.75
CA GLU A 24 -2.56 -12.36 -16.05
C GLU A 24 -2.72 -10.87 -15.85
N VAL A 25 -1.76 -10.10 -16.36
CA VAL A 25 -1.76 -8.64 -16.29
C VAL A 25 -2.93 -8.15 -17.12
N VAL A 26 -4.10 -8.14 -16.51
CA VAL A 26 -5.25 -7.45 -17.04
C VAL A 26 -5.17 -6.03 -16.49
N THR A 27 -5.27 -5.03 -17.35
CA THR A 27 -5.43 -3.65 -16.93
C THR A 27 -6.57 -3.61 -15.92
N GLY A 28 -6.24 -3.34 -14.64
CA GLY A 28 -7.20 -3.48 -13.55
C GLY A 28 -7.71 -2.13 -13.08
N PHE A 29 -8.96 -2.11 -12.63
CA PHE A 29 -9.57 -0.94 -12.02
C PHE A 29 -9.97 -1.25 -10.58
N GLY A 30 -9.84 -0.25 -9.72
CA GLY A 30 -10.20 -0.39 -8.32
C GLY A 30 -10.58 0.95 -7.69
N ILE A 31 -10.73 0.91 -6.39
CA ILE A 31 -11.10 2.05 -5.56
C ILE A 31 -10.00 2.29 -4.53
N SER A 32 -9.60 3.54 -4.37
CA SER A 32 -8.85 4.04 -3.22
C SER A 32 -9.74 4.93 -2.37
N THR A 33 -9.68 4.78 -1.07
CA THR A 33 -10.64 5.43 -0.17
C THR A 33 -10.11 5.57 1.25
N THR A 34 -10.85 6.31 2.05
CA THR A 34 -10.72 6.42 3.50
C THR A 34 -11.82 5.62 4.19
N SER A 35 -11.49 4.92 5.27
CA SER A 35 -12.50 4.37 6.19
C SER A 35 -12.51 5.19 7.47
N ALA A 36 -13.56 5.99 7.68
CA ALA A 36 -13.68 6.90 8.81
C ALA A 36 -15.00 6.69 9.58
N ASP A 37 -15.05 7.19 10.80
CA ASP A 37 -16.30 7.24 11.54
C ASP A 37 -17.33 8.12 10.81
N GLY A 38 -18.59 7.71 10.79
CA GLY A 38 -19.63 8.34 9.99
C GLY A 38 -19.65 7.99 8.50
N TYR A 39 -18.66 7.23 8.00
CA TYR A 39 -18.61 6.73 6.63
C TYR A 39 -19.35 5.39 6.50
N VAL A 40 -19.66 5.01 5.26
CA VAL A 40 -20.18 3.68 4.92
C VAL A 40 -19.30 2.61 5.53
N SER A 41 -19.91 1.58 6.08
CA SER A 41 -19.19 0.47 6.70
C SER A 41 -18.29 -0.25 5.68
N PRO A 42 -17.05 -0.65 6.05
CA PRO A 42 -16.12 -1.26 5.12
C PRO A 42 -16.63 -2.53 4.43
N ASP A 43 -17.48 -3.30 5.12
CA ASP A 43 -18.11 -4.51 4.54
C ASP A 43 -19.15 -4.18 3.47
N VAL A 44 -19.97 -3.15 3.69
CA VAL A 44 -20.96 -2.66 2.73
C VAL A 44 -20.27 -2.09 1.50
N LEU A 45 -19.24 -1.26 1.73
CA LEU A 45 -18.45 -0.68 0.64
C LEU A 45 -17.75 -1.77 -0.18
N ALA A 46 -17.09 -2.72 0.48
CA ALA A 46 -16.36 -3.79 -0.20
C ALA A 46 -17.27 -4.66 -1.07
N ARG A 47 -18.45 -5.04 -0.57
CA ARG A 47 -19.47 -5.73 -1.40
C ARG A 47 -19.87 -4.90 -2.60
N ALA A 48 -20.19 -3.63 -2.40
CA ALA A 48 -20.63 -2.75 -3.48
C ALA A 48 -19.55 -2.56 -4.57
N VAL A 49 -18.27 -2.51 -4.18
CA VAL A 49 -17.11 -2.44 -5.07
C VAL A 49 -16.96 -3.74 -5.85
N GLU A 50 -17.00 -4.90 -5.17
CA GLU A 50 -16.88 -6.21 -5.82
C GLU A 50 -18.04 -6.53 -6.78
N GLU A 51 -19.28 -6.21 -6.41
CA GLU A 51 -20.48 -6.40 -7.25
C GLU A 51 -20.42 -5.62 -8.56
N ARG A 52 -19.70 -4.49 -8.58
CA ARG A 52 -19.50 -3.65 -9.77
C ARG A 52 -18.28 -4.03 -10.60
N GLY A 53 -17.59 -5.12 -10.24
CA GLY A 53 -16.49 -5.67 -11.00
C GLY A 53 -15.16 -4.96 -10.79
N PHE A 54 -15.03 -4.07 -9.81
CA PHE A 54 -13.74 -3.56 -9.40
C PHE A 54 -12.93 -4.65 -8.72
N GLU A 55 -11.62 -4.67 -8.98
CA GLU A 55 -10.73 -5.74 -8.53
C GLU A 55 -10.01 -5.41 -7.22
N TRP A 56 -9.81 -4.12 -6.94
CA TRP A 56 -9.01 -3.63 -5.81
C TRP A 56 -9.78 -2.62 -4.97
N LEU A 57 -9.60 -2.71 -3.65
CA LEU A 57 -10.06 -1.70 -2.70
C LEU A 57 -8.93 -1.41 -1.71
N LEU A 58 -8.34 -0.23 -1.81
CA LEU A 58 -7.28 0.23 -0.92
C LEU A 58 -7.79 1.31 0.04
N PHE A 59 -7.38 1.18 1.30
CA PHE A 59 -7.67 2.15 2.33
C PHE A 59 -6.40 2.88 2.76
N ASP A 60 -6.51 4.15 3.09
CA ASP A 60 -5.45 4.95 3.70
C ASP A 60 -5.23 4.57 5.18
N ASP A 61 -4.18 5.12 5.77
CA ASP A 61 -3.76 4.82 7.14
C ASP A 61 -3.35 6.09 7.88
N HIS A 62 -4.02 6.38 8.99
CA HIS A 62 -3.60 7.34 10.00
C HIS A 62 -4.05 6.84 11.36
N SER A 63 -3.19 6.93 12.37
CA SER A 63 -3.54 6.49 13.72
C SER A 63 -4.23 7.59 14.54
N TYR A 64 -3.88 8.85 14.27
CA TYR A 64 -4.45 10.06 14.88
C TYR A 64 -3.97 11.29 14.09
N PHE A 65 -4.46 12.47 14.44
CA PHE A 65 -4.07 13.70 13.78
C PHE A 65 -3.54 14.72 14.79
N PRO A 66 -2.26 15.16 14.70
CA PRO A 66 -1.71 16.16 15.59
C PRO A 66 -2.43 17.49 15.46
N VAL A 67 -2.81 18.11 16.60
CA VAL A 67 -3.56 19.37 16.62
C VAL A 67 -2.76 20.56 16.08
N ASP A 68 -1.44 20.49 16.11
CA ASP A 68 -0.49 21.49 15.62
C ASP A 68 -0.10 21.29 14.14
N THR A 69 -0.81 20.43 13.42
CA THR A 69 -0.59 20.26 11.98
C THR A 69 -0.87 21.57 11.24
N PRO A 70 0.02 22.01 10.33
CA PRO A 70 -0.13 23.28 9.62
C PRO A 70 -1.45 23.43 8.87
N ASP A 71 -1.98 24.67 8.80
CA ASP A 71 -3.26 25.00 8.15
C ASP A 71 -3.26 24.91 6.61
N SER A 72 -2.12 24.52 6.02
CA SER A 72 -1.99 24.33 4.56
C SER A 72 -2.75 23.14 4.01
N ILE A 73 -3.35 22.33 4.89
CA ILE A 73 -4.14 21.14 4.52
C ILE A 73 -5.60 21.58 4.38
N ASP A 74 -6.26 21.08 3.33
CA ASP A 74 -7.68 21.28 3.11
C ASP A 74 -8.51 21.01 4.37
N ALA A 75 -9.47 21.85 4.68
CA ALA A 75 -10.24 21.80 5.92
C ALA A 75 -11.11 20.54 6.02
N GLU A 76 -11.68 20.06 4.91
CA GLU A 76 -12.48 18.85 4.88
C GLU A 76 -11.60 17.62 5.11
N PHE A 77 -10.44 17.56 4.45
CA PHE A 77 -9.46 16.49 4.66
C PHE A 77 -8.97 16.48 6.12
N ARG A 78 -8.63 17.65 6.69
CA ARG A 78 -8.25 17.79 8.09
C ARG A 78 -9.30 17.26 9.05
N ALA A 79 -10.59 17.55 8.79
CA ALA A 79 -11.70 17.11 9.65
C ALA A 79 -11.89 15.58 9.62
N ARG A 80 -11.51 14.91 8.54
CA ARG A 80 -11.64 13.45 8.38
C ARG A 80 -10.51 12.67 9.05
N LEU A 81 -9.29 13.17 9.04
CA LEU A 81 -8.10 12.43 9.48
C LEU A 81 -8.23 11.84 10.90
N PRO A 82 -8.76 12.58 11.92
CA PRO A 82 -8.93 12.02 13.26
C PRO A 82 -9.99 10.92 13.35
N LEU A 83 -10.82 10.75 12.32
CA LEU A 83 -11.95 9.80 12.30
C LEU A 83 -11.56 8.47 11.62
N ILE A 84 -10.35 8.38 11.05
CA ILE A 84 -9.89 7.19 10.32
C ILE A 84 -9.82 5.99 11.27
N ARG A 85 -10.40 4.87 10.83
CA ARG A 85 -10.39 3.61 11.58
C ARG A 85 -9.07 2.88 11.41
N ASP A 86 -8.72 2.04 12.41
CA ASP A 86 -7.51 1.22 12.34
C ASP A 86 -7.50 0.30 11.11
N LEU A 87 -6.45 0.45 10.31
CA LEU A 87 -6.36 -0.16 8.98
C LEU A 87 -6.46 -1.69 8.98
N PRO A 88 -5.72 -2.49 9.80
CA PRO A 88 -5.85 -3.94 9.79
C PRO A 88 -7.27 -4.43 10.14
N VAL A 89 -7.96 -3.74 11.04
CA VAL A 89 -9.35 -4.06 11.41
C VAL A 89 -10.29 -3.80 10.23
N VAL A 90 -10.13 -2.66 9.55
CA VAL A 90 -10.90 -2.31 8.34
C VAL A 90 -10.70 -3.36 7.25
N LEU A 91 -9.45 -3.75 7.00
CA LEU A 91 -9.11 -4.74 5.97
C LEU A 91 -9.72 -6.12 6.27
N ALA A 92 -9.65 -6.57 7.52
CA ALA A 92 -10.26 -7.85 7.93
C ALA A 92 -11.78 -7.81 7.74
N TYR A 93 -12.41 -6.69 8.08
CA TYR A 93 -13.85 -6.51 7.95
C TYR A 93 -14.30 -6.45 6.50
N ALA A 94 -13.60 -5.71 5.64
CA ALA A 94 -13.85 -5.66 4.20
C ALA A 94 -13.63 -7.03 3.51
N ALA A 95 -12.52 -7.70 3.85
CA ALA A 95 -12.20 -9.02 3.28
C ALA A 95 -13.22 -10.09 3.61
N SER A 96 -13.82 -10.04 4.82
CA SER A 96 -14.83 -11.01 5.27
C SER A 96 -16.14 -10.94 4.48
N ALA A 97 -16.39 -9.82 3.81
CA ALA A 97 -17.62 -9.55 3.08
C ALA A 97 -17.52 -9.81 1.58
N THR A 98 -16.35 -10.26 1.09
CA THR A 98 -16.04 -10.41 -0.34
C THR A 98 -15.37 -11.75 -0.63
N GLU A 99 -15.41 -12.20 -1.89
CA GLU A 99 -14.87 -13.48 -2.32
C GLU A 99 -13.66 -13.32 -3.27
N ARG A 100 -13.61 -12.23 -4.04
CA ARG A 100 -12.61 -12.00 -5.11
C ARG A 100 -11.83 -10.73 -4.92
N LEU A 101 -12.44 -9.71 -4.31
CA LEU A 101 -11.85 -8.38 -4.15
C LEU A 101 -10.52 -8.43 -3.41
N ILE A 102 -9.50 -7.82 -4.00
CA ILE A 102 -8.21 -7.60 -3.34
C ILE A 102 -8.34 -6.39 -2.43
N VAL A 103 -8.08 -6.57 -1.15
CA VAL A 103 -8.10 -5.50 -0.16
C VAL A 103 -6.68 -5.15 0.27
N GLY A 104 -6.43 -3.88 0.56
CA GLY A 104 -5.09 -3.48 0.96
C GLY A 104 -4.97 -2.04 1.42
N SER A 105 -3.75 -1.59 1.58
CA SER A 105 -3.42 -0.23 1.99
C SER A 105 -2.96 0.65 0.84
N GLY A 106 -3.40 1.87 0.85
CA GLY A 106 -2.94 2.90 -0.10
C GLY A 106 -2.63 4.25 0.57
N VAL A 107 -1.69 4.30 1.54
CA VAL A 107 -0.66 3.33 1.98
C VAL A 107 -0.64 3.15 3.51
N ALA A 108 -0.14 2.01 4.00
CA ALA A 108 0.16 1.82 5.42
C ALA A 108 1.40 2.61 5.83
N LEU A 109 1.32 3.32 6.95
CA LEU A 109 2.40 4.14 7.49
C LEU A 109 3.30 3.29 8.41
N LEU A 110 4.09 2.37 7.83
CA LEU A 110 4.85 1.38 8.61
C LEU A 110 5.76 2.00 9.67
N PRO A 111 6.50 3.12 9.45
CA PRO A 111 7.34 3.70 10.50
C PRO A 111 6.59 4.08 11.78
N GLN A 112 5.27 4.20 11.72
CA GLN A 112 4.42 4.52 12.86
C GLN A 112 3.87 3.28 13.57
N ARG A 113 4.27 2.07 13.16
CA ARG A 113 3.75 0.79 13.64
C ARG A 113 4.86 -0.12 14.15
N ASP A 114 4.59 -0.85 15.23
CA ASP A 114 5.47 -1.91 15.69
C ASP A 114 5.57 -3.04 14.66
N VAL A 115 6.78 -3.47 14.34
CA VAL A 115 7.04 -4.42 13.26
C VAL A 115 6.48 -5.82 13.55
N LEU A 116 6.54 -6.29 14.81
CA LEU A 116 6.06 -7.62 15.19
C LEU A 116 4.52 -7.68 15.14
N HIS A 117 3.85 -6.63 15.64
CA HIS A 117 2.40 -6.50 15.52
C HIS A 117 1.96 -6.33 14.07
N THR A 118 2.70 -5.56 13.29
CA THR A 118 2.45 -5.38 11.85
C THR A 118 2.54 -6.70 11.12
N ALA A 119 3.61 -7.47 11.34
CA ALA A 119 3.77 -8.79 10.75
C ALA A 119 2.60 -9.73 11.07
N LYS A 120 2.16 -9.73 12.35
CA LYS A 120 1.03 -10.52 12.83
C LYS A 120 -0.28 -10.10 12.17
N ALA A 121 -0.59 -8.81 12.19
CA ALA A 121 -1.85 -8.28 11.66
C ALA A 121 -2.00 -8.57 10.16
N TRP A 122 -0.98 -8.23 9.36
CA TRP A 122 -1.02 -8.46 7.91
C TRP A 122 -1.06 -9.93 7.53
N ALA A 123 -0.29 -10.79 8.22
CA ALA A 123 -0.37 -12.24 8.01
C ALA A 123 -1.77 -12.80 8.35
N THR A 124 -2.41 -12.24 9.38
CA THR A 124 -3.77 -12.63 9.77
C THR A 124 -4.78 -12.21 8.70
N VAL A 125 -4.74 -10.96 8.24
CA VAL A 125 -5.63 -10.49 7.15
C VAL A 125 -5.41 -11.32 5.88
N ALA A 126 -4.16 -11.56 5.49
CA ALA A 126 -3.84 -12.38 4.32
C ALA A 126 -4.39 -13.81 4.43
N THR A 127 -4.30 -14.42 5.62
CA THR A 127 -4.82 -15.77 5.85
C THR A 127 -6.34 -15.79 5.80
N LEU A 128 -7.01 -14.85 6.47
CA LEU A 128 -8.48 -14.78 6.52
C LEU A 128 -9.10 -14.42 5.16
N SER A 129 -8.41 -13.60 4.37
CA SER A 129 -8.84 -13.25 3.01
C SER A 129 -8.54 -14.31 1.95
N GLY A 130 -7.86 -15.42 2.31
CA GLY A 130 -7.41 -16.40 1.33
C GLY A 130 -6.32 -15.90 0.39
N GLY A 131 -5.49 -14.92 0.85
CA GLY A 131 -4.38 -14.34 0.08
C GLY A 131 -4.77 -13.13 -0.78
N ARG A 132 -5.98 -12.61 -0.66
CA ARG A 132 -6.48 -11.43 -1.39
C ARG A 132 -6.07 -10.12 -0.71
N THR A 133 -4.77 -9.96 -0.42
CA THR A 133 -4.27 -8.80 0.33
C THR A 133 -3.02 -8.24 -0.33
N VAL A 134 -2.94 -6.92 -0.44
CA VAL A 134 -1.76 -6.18 -0.90
C VAL A 134 -1.34 -5.16 0.16
N LEU A 135 -0.05 -5.08 0.43
CA LEU A 135 0.55 -4.15 1.37
C LEU A 135 1.15 -2.95 0.60
N GLY A 136 0.38 -1.88 0.45
CA GLY A 136 0.92 -0.59 0.03
C GLY A 136 1.61 0.10 1.21
N VAL A 137 2.85 0.54 1.06
CA VAL A 137 3.66 1.10 2.16
C VAL A 137 4.10 2.53 1.90
N GLY A 138 4.11 3.34 2.94
CA GLY A 138 4.59 4.72 2.91
C GLY A 138 5.36 5.11 4.15
N VAL A 139 6.09 6.21 4.06
CA VAL A 139 6.91 6.75 5.16
C VAL A 139 6.15 7.74 6.06
N GLY A 140 4.93 8.14 5.68
CA GLY A 140 4.18 9.21 6.32
C GLY A 140 4.58 10.61 5.87
N TRP A 141 3.57 11.43 5.57
CA TRP A 141 3.74 12.82 5.17
C TRP A 141 3.66 13.78 6.36
N ASN A 142 2.84 13.46 7.38
CA ASN A 142 2.67 14.29 8.56
C ASN A 142 3.83 14.06 9.55
N LEU A 143 4.76 15.01 9.56
CA LEU A 143 5.97 14.89 10.40
C LEU A 143 5.67 14.96 11.90
N GLY A 144 4.57 15.59 12.30
CA GLY A 144 4.08 15.62 13.70
C GLY A 144 3.65 14.23 14.14
N GLU A 145 2.85 13.58 13.32
CA GLU A 145 2.41 12.20 13.54
C GLU A 145 3.60 11.24 13.65
N VAL A 146 4.56 11.33 12.72
CA VAL A 146 5.79 10.52 12.74
C VAL A 146 6.57 10.71 14.05
N ARG A 147 6.75 11.98 14.51
CA ARG A 147 7.46 12.27 15.78
C ARG A 147 6.75 11.68 16.99
N ASN A 148 5.42 11.76 17.02
CA ASN A 148 4.65 11.26 18.16
C ASN A 148 4.70 9.73 18.28
N HIS A 149 5.03 9.03 17.19
CA HIS A 149 5.36 7.60 17.19
C HIS A 149 6.84 7.32 17.55
N GLY A 150 7.58 8.34 18.00
CA GLY A 150 8.98 8.18 18.44
C GLY A 150 10.00 8.12 17.30
N ILE A 151 9.60 8.39 16.08
CA ILE A 151 10.49 8.32 14.91
C ILE A 151 10.99 9.74 14.53
N ASP A 152 12.31 9.86 14.35
CA ASP A 152 12.88 11.02 13.70
C ASP A 152 12.40 11.09 12.23
N PRO A 153 11.69 12.15 11.81
CA PRO A 153 11.22 12.28 10.45
C PRO A 153 12.32 12.17 9.38
N ALA A 154 13.55 12.55 9.69
CA ALA A 154 14.70 12.40 8.77
C ALA A 154 15.07 10.92 8.56
N LYS A 155 14.79 10.06 9.54
CA LYS A 155 15.14 8.63 9.52
C LYS A 155 13.99 7.74 9.02
N ARG A 156 12.77 8.24 8.85
CA ARG A 156 11.57 7.44 8.51
C ARG A 156 11.75 6.54 7.27
N GLY A 157 12.58 6.96 6.31
CA GLY A 157 12.90 6.14 5.14
C GLY A 157 13.77 4.93 5.48
N ALA A 158 14.79 5.10 6.32
CA ALA A 158 15.65 4.02 6.80
C ALA A 158 14.87 3.06 7.71
N VAL A 159 14.02 3.59 8.59
CA VAL A 159 13.10 2.78 9.41
C VAL A 159 12.22 1.90 8.52
N LEU A 160 11.60 2.46 7.48
CA LEU A 160 10.79 1.68 6.53
C LEU A 160 11.62 0.59 5.84
N ASP A 161 12.84 0.88 5.43
CA ASP A 161 13.71 -0.10 4.77
C ASP A 161 14.01 -1.29 5.68
N GLU A 162 14.34 -1.05 6.96
CA GLU A 162 14.57 -2.12 7.93
C GLU A 162 13.28 -2.88 8.28
N GLN A 163 12.15 -2.18 8.45
CA GLN A 163 10.86 -2.83 8.69
C GLN A 163 10.46 -3.77 7.55
N LEU A 164 10.66 -3.38 6.29
CA LEU A 164 10.35 -4.25 5.15
C LEU A 164 11.23 -5.51 5.15
N ALA A 165 12.52 -5.39 5.47
CA ALA A 165 13.41 -6.54 5.59
C ALA A 165 13.01 -7.45 6.78
N ALA A 166 12.66 -6.86 7.91
CA ALA A 166 12.19 -7.58 9.10
C ALA A 166 10.85 -8.31 8.85
N LEU A 167 9.89 -7.64 8.18
CA LEU A 167 8.63 -8.26 7.78
C LEU A 167 8.84 -9.45 6.84
N HIS A 168 9.74 -9.31 5.86
CA HIS A 168 10.11 -10.40 4.98
C HIS A 168 10.66 -11.60 5.78
N ALA A 169 11.57 -11.37 6.72
CA ALA A 169 12.11 -12.42 7.59
C ALA A 169 10.99 -13.10 8.42
N LEU A 170 10.11 -12.31 9.06
CA LEU A 170 9.00 -12.82 9.89
C LEU A 170 7.99 -13.66 9.10
N TRP A 171 7.78 -13.37 7.81
CA TRP A 171 6.83 -14.11 6.97
C TRP A 171 7.43 -15.33 6.28
N THR A 172 8.76 -15.38 6.11
CA THR A 172 9.41 -16.43 5.30
C THR A 172 10.24 -17.42 6.13
N GLN A 173 10.85 -16.97 7.23
CA GLN A 173 11.74 -17.79 8.04
C GLN A 173 10.99 -18.58 9.12
N GLU A 174 11.46 -19.79 9.45
CA GLU A 174 10.90 -20.61 10.54
C GLU A 174 11.13 -19.98 11.91
N GLN A 175 12.34 -19.53 12.14
CA GLN A 175 12.75 -18.66 13.25
C GLN A 175 13.34 -17.41 12.63
N ALA A 176 12.75 -16.26 12.93
CA ALA A 176 13.16 -14.96 12.40
C ALA A 176 13.86 -14.17 13.50
N GLU A 177 14.94 -13.51 13.14
CA GLU A 177 15.61 -12.49 13.93
C GLU A 177 16.01 -11.33 13.03
N PHE A 178 16.13 -10.13 13.58
CA PHE A 178 16.58 -8.97 12.83
C PHE A 178 17.38 -8.02 13.73
N HIS A 179 18.54 -7.58 13.27
CA HIS A 179 19.45 -6.72 14.01
C HIS A 179 19.89 -5.54 13.12
N GLY A 180 19.07 -4.49 13.11
CA GLY A 180 19.28 -3.24 12.41
C GLY A 180 19.62 -2.08 13.34
N GLU A 181 19.66 -0.87 12.80
CA GLU A 181 19.80 0.36 13.59
C GLU A 181 18.48 0.80 14.22
N HIS A 182 17.36 0.51 13.54
CA HIS A 182 16.02 0.99 13.89
C HIS A 182 15.06 -0.14 14.28
N VAL A 183 15.32 -1.34 13.83
CA VAL A 183 14.54 -2.55 14.14
C VAL A 183 15.49 -3.59 14.69
N ASP A 184 15.20 -4.07 15.91
CA ASP A 184 16.00 -5.10 16.56
C ASP A 184 15.11 -6.06 17.34
N PHE A 185 15.20 -7.35 17.05
CA PHE A 185 14.58 -8.41 17.84
C PHE A 185 15.33 -9.73 17.68
N GLY A 186 15.41 -10.48 18.77
CA GLY A 186 16.00 -11.81 18.81
C GLY A 186 15.12 -12.87 18.16
N PRO A 187 15.55 -14.16 18.18
CA PRO A 187 14.86 -15.24 17.50
C PRO A 187 13.41 -15.41 17.96
N VAL A 188 12.47 -15.35 17.02
CA VAL A 188 11.03 -15.53 17.25
C VAL A 188 10.42 -16.49 16.22
N VAL A 189 9.34 -17.17 16.61
CA VAL A 189 8.48 -17.93 15.70
C VAL A 189 7.20 -17.12 15.47
N ALA A 190 7.01 -16.60 14.27
CA ALA A 190 5.81 -15.85 13.90
C ALA A 190 4.79 -16.76 13.19
N ARG A 191 3.55 -16.77 13.69
CA ARG A 191 2.40 -17.48 13.11
C ARG A 191 1.12 -16.64 13.28
N PRO A 192 0.12 -16.67 12.34
CA PRO A 192 0.23 -17.37 11.05
C PRO A 192 1.30 -16.76 10.16
N ARG A 193 1.69 -17.46 9.12
CA ARG A 193 2.46 -16.90 8.01
C ARG A 193 1.57 -16.88 6.78
N PRO A 194 1.66 -15.86 5.92
CA PRO A 194 0.96 -15.86 4.65
C PRO A 194 1.33 -17.11 3.84
N ALA A 195 0.34 -17.76 3.22
CA ALA A 195 0.61 -18.95 2.38
C ALA A 195 1.43 -18.62 1.13
N ARG A 196 1.45 -17.35 0.73
CA ARG A 196 2.29 -16.78 -0.34
C ARG A 196 2.91 -15.49 0.18
N PRO A 197 4.06 -15.05 -0.36
CA PRO A 197 4.58 -13.72 -0.05
C PRO A 197 3.50 -12.66 -0.26
N LEU A 198 3.37 -11.74 0.71
CA LEU A 198 2.46 -10.61 0.62
C LEU A 198 3.02 -9.62 -0.41
N PRO A 199 2.28 -9.26 -1.48
CA PRO A 199 2.76 -8.26 -2.42
C PRO A 199 2.94 -6.91 -1.73
N VAL A 200 4.10 -6.30 -1.89
CA VAL A 200 4.46 -5.00 -1.32
C VAL A 200 4.52 -3.95 -2.42
N HIS A 201 3.62 -2.98 -2.38
CA HIS A 201 3.62 -1.83 -3.30
C HIS A 201 4.12 -0.59 -2.58
N VAL A 202 5.19 0.03 -3.10
CA VAL A 202 5.83 1.17 -2.45
C VAL A 202 5.19 2.47 -2.92
N GLY A 203 4.62 3.23 -1.99
CA GLY A 203 4.00 4.53 -2.22
C GLY A 203 4.97 5.70 -2.23
N GLY A 204 4.51 6.78 -2.85
CA GLY A 204 5.17 8.08 -2.86
C GLY A 204 5.84 8.46 -4.19
N PRO A 205 5.90 9.78 -4.48
CA PRO A 205 6.36 10.30 -5.78
C PRO A 205 7.88 10.42 -5.89
N SER A 206 8.60 10.33 -4.76
CA SER A 206 10.03 10.62 -4.72
C SER A 206 10.89 9.54 -5.39
N ARG A 207 12.06 9.95 -5.91
CA ARG A 207 13.06 9.00 -6.44
C ARG A 207 13.48 7.95 -5.42
N ALA A 208 13.51 8.30 -4.12
CA ALA A 208 13.81 7.35 -3.05
C ALA A 208 12.72 6.27 -2.91
N ALA A 209 11.43 6.64 -3.07
CA ALA A 209 10.34 5.68 -3.10
C ALA A 209 10.41 4.77 -4.32
N GLN A 210 10.65 5.33 -5.52
CA GLN A 210 10.85 4.56 -6.74
C GLN A 210 12.04 3.59 -6.64
N ALA A 211 13.17 4.03 -6.08
CA ALA A 211 14.34 3.18 -5.86
C ALA A 211 14.05 2.05 -4.85
N ARG A 212 13.21 2.32 -3.83
CA ARG A 212 12.74 1.30 -2.89
C ARG A 212 11.84 0.28 -3.59
N ALA A 213 10.91 0.74 -4.44
CA ALA A 213 10.06 -0.15 -5.24
C ALA A 213 10.90 -1.11 -6.11
N LEU A 214 11.94 -0.61 -6.77
CA LEU A 214 12.88 -1.44 -7.54
C LEU A 214 13.62 -2.47 -6.70
N ARG A 215 14.05 -2.08 -5.50
CA ARG A 215 14.93 -2.91 -4.67
C ARG A 215 14.18 -4.01 -3.93
N VAL A 216 13.00 -3.70 -3.37
CA VAL A 216 12.30 -4.58 -2.43
C VAL A 216 10.79 -4.64 -2.67
N GLY A 217 10.25 -3.87 -3.63
CA GLY A 217 8.83 -3.84 -3.93
C GLY A 217 8.42 -4.81 -5.03
N ASP A 218 7.16 -5.23 -4.95
CA ASP A 218 6.46 -5.97 -6.01
C ASP A 218 5.65 -5.00 -6.91
N GLY A 219 5.65 -3.70 -6.59
CA GLY A 219 5.03 -2.65 -7.38
C GLY A 219 5.32 -1.24 -6.85
N TRP A 220 5.02 -0.24 -7.67
CA TRP A 220 5.02 1.17 -7.28
C TRP A 220 3.59 1.69 -7.23
N LEU A 221 3.27 2.44 -6.15
CA LEU A 221 1.92 2.94 -5.86
C LEU A 221 1.95 4.48 -5.72
N PRO A 222 2.05 5.23 -6.84
CA PRO A 222 1.94 6.68 -6.81
C PRO A 222 0.50 7.13 -6.55
N TYR A 223 0.37 8.33 -5.95
CA TYR A 223 -0.90 9.02 -5.76
C TYR A 223 -1.09 10.11 -6.81
N ALA A 224 -2.23 10.14 -7.48
CA ALA A 224 -2.53 11.06 -8.59
C ALA A 224 -2.44 12.55 -8.17
N GLY A 225 -2.74 12.87 -6.90
CA GLY A 225 -2.58 14.23 -6.36
C GLY A 225 -1.13 14.73 -6.29
N THR A 226 -0.14 13.84 -6.44
CA THR A 226 1.31 14.17 -6.36
C THR A 226 2.14 13.64 -7.53
N SER A 227 1.55 12.88 -8.43
CA SER A 227 2.22 12.26 -9.57
C SER A 227 1.36 12.37 -10.82
N THR A 228 1.80 13.14 -11.79
CA THR A 228 1.12 13.30 -13.08
C THR A 228 1.34 12.07 -13.99
N PRO A 229 0.55 11.91 -15.10
CA PRO A 229 0.83 10.89 -16.11
C PRO A 229 2.26 10.95 -16.66
N ASP A 230 2.83 12.15 -16.81
CA ASP A 230 4.21 12.31 -17.27
C ASP A 230 5.24 11.84 -16.21
N ASP A 231 4.94 12.01 -14.91
CA ASP A 231 5.78 11.46 -13.84
C ASP A 231 5.77 9.93 -13.87
N VAL A 232 4.61 9.33 -14.10
CA VAL A 232 4.45 7.88 -14.26
C VAL A 232 5.24 7.38 -15.47
N ARG A 233 5.11 8.03 -16.61
CA ARG A 233 5.85 7.67 -17.84
C ARG A 233 7.36 7.73 -17.62
N ARG A 234 7.87 8.79 -16.96
CA ARG A 234 9.30 8.90 -16.62
C ARG A 234 9.76 7.81 -15.66
N ALA A 235 8.93 7.48 -14.67
CA ALA A 235 9.26 6.40 -13.73
C ALA A 235 9.31 5.04 -14.41
N CYS A 236 8.32 4.70 -15.25
CA CYS A 236 8.29 3.45 -16.02
C CYS A 236 9.53 3.34 -16.94
N GLY A 237 9.89 4.42 -17.64
CA GLY A 237 11.11 4.46 -18.45
C GLY A 237 12.36 4.17 -17.62
N TRP A 238 12.46 4.78 -16.44
CA TRP A 238 13.58 4.53 -15.56
C TRP A 238 13.57 3.10 -14.99
N PHE A 239 12.43 2.53 -14.63
CA PHE A 239 12.33 1.14 -14.19
C PHE A 239 12.83 0.19 -15.28
N ALA A 240 12.49 0.45 -16.55
CA ALA A 240 12.98 -0.32 -17.68
C ALA A 240 14.50 -0.23 -17.85
N GLU A 241 15.08 0.98 -17.72
CA GLU A 241 16.54 1.19 -17.72
C GLU A 241 17.26 0.43 -16.60
N GLN A 242 16.59 0.23 -15.44
CA GLN A 242 17.10 -0.55 -14.32
C GLN A 242 16.82 -2.06 -14.46
N GLY A 243 16.28 -2.53 -15.60
CA GLY A 243 15.97 -3.94 -15.84
C GLY A 243 14.68 -4.44 -15.21
N ARG A 244 13.81 -3.53 -14.76
CA ARG A 244 12.51 -3.83 -14.14
C ARG A 244 11.35 -3.19 -14.92
N ALA A 245 11.34 -3.39 -16.25
CA ALA A 245 10.19 -3.01 -17.09
C ALA A 245 8.89 -3.72 -16.70
N ASP A 246 9.00 -4.82 -15.98
CA ASP A 246 7.93 -5.65 -15.43
C ASP A 246 7.34 -5.14 -14.11
N LEU A 247 7.92 -4.10 -13.49
CA LEU A 247 7.47 -3.61 -12.19
C LEU A 247 6.08 -2.96 -12.31
N PRO A 248 5.02 -3.56 -11.71
CA PRO A 248 3.67 -3.03 -11.82
C PRO A 248 3.54 -1.62 -11.25
N VAL A 249 2.79 -0.76 -11.94
CA VAL A 249 2.46 0.58 -11.46
C VAL A 249 0.95 0.68 -11.24
N THR A 250 0.55 0.93 -9.99
CA THR A 250 -0.84 1.12 -9.59
C THR A 250 -1.05 2.56 -9.15
N VAL A 251 -1.73 3.37 -9.94
CA VAL A 251 -1.99 4.78 -9.60
C VAL A 251 -3.24 4.88 -8.74
N SER A 252 -3.12 5.41 -7.53
CA SER A 252 -4.23 5.62 -6.60
C SER A 252 -4.72 7.06 -6.59
N GLY A 253 -5.95 7.29 -6.13
CA GLY A 253 -6.53 8.64 -5.99
C GLY A 253 -6.86 9.32 -7.31
N VAL A 254 -7.17 8.55 -8.34
CA VAL A 254 -7.54 9.12 -9.65
C VAL A 254 -8.99 9.60 -9.59
N PRO A 255 -9.29 10.86 -9.93
CA PRO A 255 -10.68 11.31 -10.08
C PRO A 255 -11.44 10.45 -11.09
N GLY A 256 -12.77 10.42 -10.98
CA GLY A 256 -13.66 9.71 -11.90
C GLY A 256 -13.72 10.34 -13.31
N ASP A 257 -12.56 10.58 -13.90
CA ASP A 257 -12.36 11.16 -15.23
C ASP A 257 -11.70 10.12 -16.14
N HIS A 258 -12.43 9.73 -17.20
CA HIS A 258 -11.97 8.70 -18.13
C HIS A 258 -10.74 9.15 -18.94
N GLN A 259 -10.62 10.45 -19.27
CA GLN A 259 -9.48 10.96 -20.02
C GLN A 259 -8.21 10.85 -19.17
N LEU A 260 -8.24 11.35 -17.94
CA LEU A 260 -7.11 11.30 -17.03
C LEU A 260 -6.71 9.84 -16.69
N ALA A 261 -7.70 8.97 -16.47
CA ALA A 261 -7.44 7.54 -16.25
C ALA A 261 -6.76 6.90 -17.48
N GLY A 262 -7.23 7.22 -18.70
CA GLY A 262 -6.62 6.78 -19.96
C GLY A 262 -5.19 7.31 -20.12
N GLU A 263 -4.91 8.54 -19.70
CA GLU A 263 -3.57 9.13 -19.74
C GLU A 263 -2.59 8.38 -18.81
N TYR A 264 -3.03 7.97 -17.60
CA TYR A 264 -2.22 7.13 -16.72
C TYR A 264 -1.95 5.75 -17.29
N LEU A 265 -2.97 5.10 -17.89
CA LEU A 265 -2.79 3.81 -18.56
C LEU A 265 -1.82 3.94 -19.75
N GLY A 266 -1.98 4.98 -20.58
CA GLY A 266 -1.06 5.30 -21.68
C GLY A 266 0.35 5.71 -21.24
N ALA A 267 0.52 6.08 -19.97
CA ALA A 267 1.81 6.37 -19.35
C ALA A 267 2.52 5.11 -18.81
N GLY A 268 1.85 3.96 -18.80
CA GLY A 268 2.40 2.68 -18.35
C GLY A 268 1.87 2.20 -16.99
N ALA A 269 0.81 2.84 -16.46
CA ALA A 269 0.11 2.28 -15.31
C ALA A 269 -0.61 0.98 -15.70
N GLU A 270 -0.45 -0.06 -14.90
CA GLU A 270 -1.18 -1.32 -15.03
C GLU A 270 -2.56 -1.22 -14.42
N ARG A 271 -2.70 -0.43 -13.34
CA ARG A 271 -3.94 -0.26 -12.58
C ARG A 271 -4.20 1.19 -12.27
N VAL A 272 -5.48 1.54 -12.33
CA VAL A 272 -6.00 2.83 -11.89
C VAL A 272 -7.02 2.60 -10.79
N LEU A 273 -6.80 3.26 -9.63
CA LEU A 273 -7.73 3.23 -8.51
C LEU A 273 -8.38 4.59 -8.37
N PHE A 274 -9.69 4.62 -8.57
CA PHE A 274 -10.48 5.83 -8.47
C PHE A 274 -10.68 6.25 -7.01
N ASP A 275 -10.64 7.56 -6.76
CA ASP A 275 -10.88 8.12 -5.44
C ASP A 275 -12.39 8.19 -5.15
N VAL A 276 -12.81 7.61 -4.02
CA VAL A 276 -14.19 7.62 -3.56
C VAL A 276 -14.24 7.99 -2.07
N HIS A 277 -15.08 8.98 -1.75
CA HIS A 277 -15.34 9.38 -0.37
C HIS A 277 -16.71 8.87 0.08
N PRO A 278 -16.78 7.73 0.81
CA PRO A 278 -18.02 7.02 1.10
C PRO A 278 -18.79 7.61 2.29
N LEU A 279 -19.21 8.89 2.20
CA LEU A 279 -19.90 9.61 3.28
C LEU A 279 -21.26 9.00 3.67
N ASN A 280 -22.03 8.56 2.68
CA ASN A 280 -23.28 7.83 2.91
C ASN A 280 -23.49 6.79 1.80
N GLU A 281 -24.27 5.76 2.11
CA GLU A 281 -24.45 4.61 1.23
C GLU A 281 -25.01 4.99 -0.15
N ALA A 282 -26.08 5.79 -0.18
CA ALA A 282 -26.76 6.14 -1.43
C ALA A 282 -25.85 6.93 -2.40
N ASP A 283 -25.08 7.91 -1.87
CA ASP A 283 -24.15 8.68 -2.69
C ASP A 283 -22.96 7.84 -3.11
N THR A 284 -22.48 6.96 -2.24
CA THR A 284 -21.40 6.03 -2.52
C THR A 284 -21.77 5.08 -3.65
N LEU A 285 -22.95 4.46 -3.60
CA LEU A 285 -23.42 3.57 -4.66
C LEU A 285 -23.54 4.30 -5.98
N ARG A 286 -24.09 5.53 -6.00
CA ARG A 286 -24.15 6.36 -7.21
C ARG A 286 -22.76 6.74 -7.74
N ALA A 287 -21.81 7.00 -6.87
CA ALA A 287 -20.43 7.27 -7.28
C ALA A 287 -19.80 6.04 -7.95
N LEU A 288 -19.96 4.88 -7.34
CA LEU A 288 -19.48 3.61 -7.90
C LEU A 288 -20.13 3.29 -9.25
N ASP A 289 -21.46 3.51 -9.39
CA ASP A 289 -22.17 3.31 -10.66
C ASP A 289 -21.59 4.22 -11.78
N ARG A 290 -21.35 5.50 -11.49
CA ARG A 290 -20.67 6.40 -12.46
C ARG A 290 -19.27 5.93 -12.83
N LEU A 291 -18.53 5.37 -11.90
CA LEU A 291 -17.19 4.84 -12.17
C LEU A 291 -17.21 3.59 -13.05
N THR A 292 -18.26 2.74 -12.96
CA THR A 292 -18.41 1.63 -13.92
C THR A 292 -18.62 2.15 -15.35
N GLU A 293 -19.33 3.27 -15.55
CA GLU A 293 -19.47 3.90 -16.85
C GLU A 293 -18.13 4.49 -17.34
N VAL A 294 -17.30 5.02 -16.44
CA VAL A 294 -15.95 5.48 -16.77
C VAL A 294 -15.09 4.32 -17.25
N VAL A 295 -15.07 3.21 -16.51
CA VAL A 295 -14.33 1.99 -16.87
C VAL A 295 -14.79 1.45 -18.24
N ALA A 296 -16.09 1.38 -18.50
CA ALA A 296 -16.64 0.90 -19.77
C ALA A 296 -16.20 1.72 -21.01
N ARG A 297 -15.66 2.94 -20.81
CA ARG A 297 -15.09 3.77 -21.90
C ARG A 297 -13.58 3.55 -22.09
N LEU A 298 -12.95 2.83 -21.16
CA LEU A 298 -11.51 2.57 -21.17
C LEU A 298 -11.17 1.14 -21.62
N THR A 299 -12.15 0.26 -21.60
CA THR A 299 -12.10 -1.15 -22.05
C THR A 299 -12.78 -1.33 -23.39
#